data_3f50b541ef425434cbd20f56afb18391
#
_entry.id   3f50b541ef425434cbd20f56afb18391
#
_cell.length_a   1.000
_cell.length_b   1.000
_cell.length_c   1.000
_cell.angle_alpha   90.00
_cell.angle_beta   90.00
_cell.angle_gamma   90.00
#
_symmetry.space_group_name_H-M   'P 1'
#
loop_
_entity.id
_entity.type
_entity.pdbx_description
1 polymer ?
#
loop_
_entity_poly.entity_id
_entity_poly.type
_entity_poly.pdbx_seq_one_letter_code
_entity_poly.pdbx_strand_id
1 'polypeptide(L)'
;MALKAKQMKAAELLALFPEMKEKDIAAEVNISQKQLWVWKTQIPEFMEYYHSICQKRFKELEGLAIEKLEANVRKGNQKAIEYALDYLGYHATQKVEADINTDINITIGE
;
A
#
# COMPACT_ATOMS: atom_id res chain seq x y z
N MET A 1 -23.74 11.05 -0.05
CA MET A 1 -24.51 10.54 1.08
C MET A 1 -23.59 10.11 2.20
N ALA A 2 -23.91 10.52 3.41
CA ALA A 2 -23.05 10.19 4.54
C ALA A 2 -23.30 8.75 5.00
N LEU A 3 -22.23 8.06 5.36
CA LEU A 3 -22.33 6.72 5.89
C LEU A 3 -22.79 6.76 7.35
N LYS A 4 -23.52 5.73 7.74
CA LYS A 4 -23.93 5.58 9.12
C LYS A 4 -22.75 5.09 9.97
N ALA A 5 -22.85 5.29 11.29
CA ALA A 5 -21.78 4.92 12.20
C ALA A 5 -21.40 3.46 12.09
N LYS A 6 -22.38 2.55 11.96
CA LYS A 6 -22.10 1.13 11.83
C LYS A 6 -21.37 0.82 10.53
N GLN A 7 -21.73 1.52 9.45
CA GLN A 7 -21.07 1.32 8.17
C GLN A 7 -19.63 1.77 8.24
N MET A 8 -19.39 2.90 8.87
CA MET A 8 -18.03 3.41 9.02
C MET A 8 -17.18 2.46 9.85
N LYS A 9 -17.75 1.95 10.95
CA LYS A 9 -17.02 1.01 11.79
C LYS A 9 -16.70 -0.29 11.05
N ALA A 10 -17.64 -0.79 10.26
CA ALA A 10 -17.42 -2.02 9.50
C ALA A 10 -16.30 -1.81 8.49
N ALA A 11 -16.31 -0.68 7.79
CA ALA A 11 -15.26 -0.38 6.81
C ALA A 11 -13.91 -0.25 7.50
N GLU A 12 -13.86 0.36 8.68
CA GLU A 12 -12.62 0.49 9.42
C GLU A 12 -12.07 -0.87 9.83
N LEU A 13 -12.95 -1.76 10.31
CA LEU A 13 -12.51 -3.10 10.69
C LEU A 13 -11.97 -3.87 9.49
N LEU A 14 -12.64 -3.76 8.35
CA LEU A 14 -12.17 -4.42 7.14
C LEU A 14 -10.79 -3.92 6.72
N ALA A 15 -10.58 -2.63 6.84
CA ALA A 15 -9.33 -2.02 6.37
C ALA A 15 -8.17 -2.23 7.36
N LEU A 16 -8.45 -2.15 8.66
CA LEU A 16 -7.41 -2.17 9.68
C LEU A 16 -7.08 -3.57 10.17
N PHE A 17 -8.01 -4.52 10.03
CA PHE A 17 -7.83 -5.89 10.49
C PHE A 17 -8.11 -6.86 9.35
N PRO A 18 -7.22 -6.92 8.35
CA PRO A 18 -7.48 -7.75 7.16
C PRO A 18 -7.57 -9.25 7.46
N GLU A 19 -6.99 -9.71 8.56
CA GLU A 19 -7.08 -11.11 8.93
C GLU A 19 -8.39 -11.47 9.62
N MET A 20 -9.20 -10.49 9.99
CA MET A 20 -10.46 -10.72 10.66
C MET A 20 -11.50 -11.22 9.66
N LYS A 21 -12.22 -12.28 10.03
CA LYS A 21 -13.23 -12.85 9.15
C LYS A 21 -14.46 -11.95 9.06
N GLU A 22 -15.13 -12.01 7.91
CA GLU A 22 -16.31 -11.16 7.71
C GLU A 22 -17.40 -11.43 8.72
N LYS A 23 -17.57 -12.69 9.12
CA LYS A 23 -18.58 -13.01 10.13
C LYS A 23 -18.26 -12.35 11.46
N ASP A 24 -16.99 -12.26 11.80
CA ASP A 24 -16.57 -11.63 13.06
C ASP A 24 -16.73 -10.12 12.98
N ILE A 25 -16.46 -9.54 11.82
CA ILE A 25 -16.68 -8.11 11.62
C ILE A 25 -18.16 -7.80 11.74
N ALA A 26 -19.00 -8.62 11.10
CA ALA A 26 -20.45 -8.42 11.16
C ALA A 26 -20.94 -8.52 12.60
N ALA A 27 -20.43 -9.50 13.35
CA ALA A 27 -20.82 -9.67 14.75
C ALA A 27 -20.39 -8.47 15.59
N GLU A 28 -19.20 -7.97 15.35
CA GLU A 28 -18.67 -6.83 16.09
C GLU A 28 -19.51 -5.58 15.86
N VAL A 29 -20.01 -5.41 14.64
CA VAL A 29 -20.83 -4.26 14.29
C VAL A 29 -22.31 -4.51 14.55
N ASN A 30 -22.65 -5.75 14.92
CA ASN A 30 -24.02 -6.17 15.23
C ASN A 30 -24.91 -6.11 13.98
N ILE A 31 -24.43 -6.72 12.90
CA ILE A 31 -25.19 -6.88 11.67
C ILE A 31 -25.00 -8.30 11.17
N SER A 32 -25.79 -8.68 10.16
CA SER A 32 -25.63 -9.99 9.54
C SER A 32 -24.51 -9.95 8.49
N GLN A 33 -23.98 -11.13 8.16
CA GLN A 33 -23.01 -11.21 7.09
C GLN A 33 -23.60 -10.74 5.77
N LYS A 34 -24.87 -11.05 5.55
CA LYS A 34 -25.55 -10.61 4.34
C LYS A 34 -25.59 -9.09 4.26
N GLN A 35 -25.85 -8.44 5.39
CA GLN A 35 -25.88 -6.99 5.43
C GLN A 35 -24.51 -6.41 5.08
N LEU A 36 -23.46 -7.02 5.61
CA LEU A 36 -22.10 -6.59 5.29
C LEU A 36 -21.82 -6.74 3.79
N TRP A 37 -22.25 -7.87 3.21
CA TRP A 37 -22.09 -8.11 1.78
C TRP A 37 -22.82 -7.04 0.96
N VAL A 38 -24.04 -6.68 1.38
CA VAL A 38 -24.80 -5.64 0.70
C VAL A 38 -24.05 -4.32 0.74
N TRP A 39 -23.49 -3.97 1.89
CA TRP A 39 -22.72 -2.73 1.99
C TRP A 39 -21.52 -2.75 1.06
N LYS A 40 -20.82 -3.87 0.99
CA LYS A 40 -19.63 -3.97 0.15
C LYS A 40 -19.94 -3.89 -1.34
N THR A 41 -21.08 -4.44 -1.74
CA THR A 41 -21.38 -4.57 -3.16
C THR A 41 -22.40 -3.57 -3.69
N GLN A 42 -23.26 -3.05 -2.82
CA GLN A 42 -24.37 -2.22 -3.25
C GLN A 42 -24.23 -0.76 -2.86
N ILE A 43 -23.31 -0.41 -2.00
CA ILE A 43 -23.15 0.96 -1.52
C ILE A 43 -21.76 1.46 -1.89
N PRO A 44 -21.65 2.23 -2.99
CA PRO A 44 -20.33 2.71 -3.43
C PRO A 44 -19.60 3.54 -2.36
N GLU A 45 -20.34 4.32 -1.59
CA GLU A 45 -19.74 5.16 -0.54
C GLU A 45 -19.02 4.31 0.50
N PHE A 46 -19.53 3.11 0.77
CA PHE A 46 -18.89 2.21 1.73
C PHE A 46 -17.50 1.80 1.24
N MET A 47 -17.40 1.40 0.00
CA MET A 47 -16.13 0.99 -0.55
C MET A 47 -15.18 2.16 -0.75
N GLU A 48 -15.70 3.33 -1.06
CA GLU A 48 -14.87 4.52 -1.15
C GLU A 48 -14.24 4.85 0.19
N TYR A 49 -15.02 4.77 1.24
CA TYR A 49 -14.50 5.01 2.59
C TYR A 49 -13.48 3.95 2.98
N TYR A 50 -13.79 2.70 2.70
CA TYR A 50 -12.86 1.59 2.94
C TYR A 50 -11.53 1.82 2.22
N HIS A 51 -11.60 2.17 0.94
CA HIS A 51 -10.38 2.40 0.17
C HIS A 51 -9.58 3.60 0.69
N SER A 52 -10.27 4.63 1.17
CA SER A 52 -9.57 5.78 1.71
C SER A 52 -8.77 5.41 2.96
N ILE A 53 -9.32 4.55 3.80
CA ILE A 53 -8.62 4.06 4.98
C ILE A 53 -7.42 3.21 4.57
N CYS A 54 -7.61 2.34 3.59
CA CYS A 54 -6.52 1.50 3.09
C CYS A 54 -5.39 2.35 2.52
N GLN A 55 -5.72 3.38 1.77
CA GLN A 55 -4.70 4.26 1.21
C GLN A 55 -3.93 4.99 2.29
N LYS A 56 -4.63 5.47 3.30
CA LYS A 56 -3.98 6.17 4.40
C LYS A 56 -3.03 5.23 5.14
N ARG A 57 -3.48 4.02 5.40
CA ARG A 57 -2.65 3.03 6.07
C ARG A 57 -1.46 2.65 5.21
N PHE A 58 -1.68 2.53 3.91
CA PHE A 58 -0.60 2.18 2.99
C PHE A 58 0.49 3.25 3.00
N LYS A 59 0.10 4.52 3.06
CA LYS A 59 1.08 5.59 3.12
C LYS A 59 1.90 5.53 4.39
N GLU A 60 1.28 5.17 5.51
CA GLU A 60 2.01 5.01 6.76
C GLU A 60 3.01 3.87 6.66
N LEU A 61 2.58 2.75 6.07
CA LEU A 61 3.47 1.61 5.88
C LEU A 61 4.58 1.92 4.90
N GLU A 62 4.28 2.74 3.90
CA GLU A 62 5.28 3.16 2.93
C GLU A 62 6.43 3.89 3.62
N GLY A 63 6.11 4.79 4.55
CA GLY A 63 7.13 5.50 5.30
C GLY A 63 8.03 4.56 6.08
N LEU A 64 7.42 3.58 6.77
CA LEU A 64 8.18 2.59 7.51
C LEU A 64 9.03 1.72 6.60
N ALA A 65 8.47 1.33 5.46
CA ALA A 65 9.20 0.51 4.51
C ALA A 65 10.41 1.26 3.97
N ILE A 66 10.24 2.55 3.68
CA ILE A 66 11.33 3.36 3.19
C ILE A 66 12.44 3.49 4.23
N GLU A 67 12.07 3.67 5.50
CA GLU A 67 13.06 3.72 6.58
C GLU A 67 13.87 2.44 6.65
N LYS A 68 13.19 1.30 6.60
CA LYS A 68 13.87 0.01 6.66
C LYS A 68 14.75 -0.21 5.44
N LEU A 69 14.23 0.17 4.28
CA LEU A 69 14.98 0.04 3.04
C LEU A 69 16.24 0.91 3.10
N GLU A 70 16.09 2.14 3.57
CA GLU A 70 17.22 3.04 3.70
C GLU A 70 18.30 2.45 4.60
N ALA A 71 17.89 1.91 5.74
CA ALA A 71 18.83 1.30 6.67
C ALA A 71 19.60 0.15 6.00
N ASN A 72 18.88 -0.68 5.24
CA ASN A 72 19.51 -1.80 4.55
C ASN A 72 20.43 -1.35 3.43
N VAL A 73 20.04 -0.30 2.73
CA VAL A 73 20.92 0.25 1.68
C VAL A 73 22.19 0.79 2.27
N ARG A 74 22.12 1.46 3.42
CA ARG A 74 23.29 1.99 4.09
C ARG A 74 24.24 0.89 4.54
N LYS A 75 23.67 -0.29 4.85
CA LYS A 75 24.48 -1.44 5.22
C LYS A 75 25.10 -2.14 4.01
N GLY A 76 24.75 -1.73 2.81
CA GLY A 76 25.27 -2.33 1.60
C GLY A 76 24.54 -3.58 1.14
N ASN A 77 23.31 -3.76 1.61
CA ASN A 77 22.52 -4.91 1.21
C ASN A 77 22.17 -4.80 -0.28
N GLN A 78 22.63 -5.77 -1.07
CA GLN A 78 22.48 -5.70 -2.53
C GLN A 78 21.02 -5.71 -2.96
N LYS A 79 20.21 -6.54 -2.34
CA LYS A 79 18.80 -6.60 -2.70
C LYS A 79 18.08 -5.29 -2.36
N ALA A 80 18.43 -4.69 -1.24
CA ALA A 80 17.82 -3.43 -0.85
C ALA A 80 18.20 -2.34 -1.83
N ILE A 81 19.44 -2.34 -2.30
CA ILE A 81 19.91 -1.37 -3.30
C ILE A 81 19.12 -1.56 -4.60
N GLU A 82 18.94 -2.81 -5.01
CA GLU A 82 18.18 -3.11 -6.22
C GLU A 82 16.73 -2.65 -6.11
N TYR A 83 16.11 -2.90 -4.96
CA TYR A 83 14.74 -2.45 -4.73
C TYR A 83 14.63 -0.94 -4.78
N ALA A 84 15.59 -0.25 -4.18
CA ALA A 84 15.56 1.21 -4.19
C ALA A 84 15.69 1.76 -5.61
N LEU A 85 16.57 1.16 -6.40
CA LEU A 85 16.76 1.59 -7.77
C LEU A 85 15.51 1.30 -8.61
N ASP A 86 14.90 0.14 -8.40
CA ASP A 86 13.66 -0.20 -9.11
C ASP A 86 12.55 0.77 -8.78
N TYR A 87 12.43 1.13 -7.53
CA TYR A 87 11.39 2.05 -7.09
C TYR A 87 11.56 3.41 -7.78
N LEU A 88 12.80 3.82 -7.98
CA LEU A 88 13.11 5.08 -8.63
C LEU A 88 13.04 4.97 -10.16
N GLY A 89 12.76 3.78 -10.68
CA GLY A 89 12.66 3.60 -12.13
C GLY A 89 13.94 3.19 -12.81
N TYR A 90 14.97 2.86 -12.06
CA TYR A 90 16.23 2.40 -12.63
C TYR A 90 16.25 0.87 -12.63
N HIS A 91 16.30 0.31 -13.83
CA HIS A 91 16.36 -1.14 -13.98
C HIS A 91 17.73 -1.51 -14.55
N ALA A 92 18.18 -2.70 -14.20
CA ALA A 92 19.52 -3.14 -14.60
C ALA A 92 19.73 -3.05 -16.10
N THR A 93 18.73 -3.47 -16.86
CA THR A 93 18.85 -3.43 -18.32
C THR A 93 18.88 -2.01 -18.85
N GLN A 94 18.06 -1.15 -18.29
CA GLN A 94 18.03 0.25 -18.69
C GLN A 94 19.30 0.96 -18.30
N LYS A 95 19.85 0.57 -17.16
CA LYS A 95 21.05 1.19 -16.70
C LYS A 95 22.21 1.01 -17.68
N VAL A 96 22.30 -0.14 -18.25
CA VAL A 96 23.34 -0.38 -19.26
C VAL A 96 23.21 0.58 -20.41
N GLU A 97 22.00 0.77 -20.89
CA GLU A 97 21.76 1.66 -22.01
C GLU A 97 21.97 3.10 -21.62
N ALA A 98 21.52 3.47 -20.46
CA ALA A 98 21.58 4.85 -20.04
C ALA A 98 23.01 5.27 -19.71
N ASP A 99 23.77 4.39 -19.14
CA ASP A 99 25.12 4.72 -18.73
C ASP A 99 26.04 4.92 -19.91
N ILE A 100 25.74 4.30 -20.96
CA ILE A 100 26.55 4.44 -22.16
C ILE A 100 26.43 5.81 -22.70
N ASN A 101 25.51 6.37 -22.39
CA ASN A 101 25.26 7.66 -22.84
C ASN A 101 25.65 8.68 -21.90
N THR A 102 26.28 8.15 -21.83
CA THR A 102 26.13 8.42 -20.99
C THR A 102 26.67 8.73 -20.27
N ASP A 103 27.30 8.72 -20.58
CA ASP A 103 27.39 8.43 -19.82
C ASP A 103 27.68 8.92 -19.25
N ILE A 104 28.20 9.32 -19.67
CA ILE A 104 28.08 9.04 -19.15
C ILE A 104 28.31 9.44 -18.45
N ASN A 105 28.63 9.98 -18.79
CA ASN A 105 28.33 9.74 -18.15
C ASN A 105 28.56 10.14 -17.30
N ILE A 106 29.02 10.73 -17.51
CA ILE A 106 28.85 10.46 -16.74
C ILE A 106 29.23 10.62 -16.03
N THR A 107 29.63 11.08 -16.32
CA THR A 107 29.42 10.55 -15.76
C THR A 107 29.58 10.64 -15.09
N ILE A 108 30.06 11.13 -15.50
CA ILE A 108 29.82 10.56 -15.04
C ILE A 108 30.08 10.35 -14.52
N GLY A 109 30.66 10.78 -14.97
CA GLY A 109 30.42 9.98 -14.72
C GLY A 109 30.71 9.86 -14.37
N GLU A 110 30.82 9.90 -14.63
CA GLU A 110 30.54 9.19 -14.55
C GLU A 110 30.59 9.05 -14.18
#